data_b0a7d31eb62365d47cf46309d2416d45
#
_entry.id   b0a7d31eb62365d47cf46309d2416d45
#
_cell.length_a   1.000
_cell.length_b   1.000
_cell.length_c   1.000
_cell.angle_alpha   90.00
_cell.angle_beta   90.00
_cell.angle_gamma   90.00
#
_symmetry.space_group_name_H-M   'P 1'
#
loop_
_entity.id
_entity.type
_entity.pdbx_description
1 polymer ?
#
loop_
_entity_poly.entity_id
_entity_poly.type
_entity_poly.pdbx_seq_one_letter_code
_entity_poly.pdbx_strand_id
1 'polypeptide(L)'
;MSNTLALFWDITSTERDARLNASQELVQTLISSQPSSEDACMDDVVANTAHASSAEDVNMSEEEVEASEQRIDELNTSEVSYAIRRLVRGLASPRENARIGFAVALSELLSHLSTVSAHDILALLWKHSVVRGNLSGQEVRDLHFARLFGVYTLARSRLLYSRRSSLVTFKRTFLVIIAVASYKSWLSESCGWVLVELIRPLRPTNSTRPPWADDALSWVFDQLQSLPSFSPETLALLLTLMQTMPSLSMASHRMIPPFKQANPLAPANLPALASILREATPMHWNSDTPA
;
A
#
# COMPACT_ATOMS: atom_id res chain seq x y z
N MET A 1 1.65 -19.18 24.60
CA MET A 1 1.21 -19.66 23.25
C MET A 1 -0.28 -19.97 23.15
N SER A 2 -0.95 -20.55 24.15
CA SER A 2 -2.38 -20.93 24.04
C SER A 2 -3.33 -19.75 23.81
N ASN A 3 -3.08 -18.59 24.43
CA ASN A 3 -3.96 -17.41 24.33
C ASN A 3 -3.84 -16.69 22.99
N THR A 4 -2.63 -16.57 22.44
CA THR A 4 -2.37 -15.87 21.18
C THR A 4 -3.06 -16.52 19.99
N LEU A 5 -3.18 -17.85 19.97
CA LEU A 5 -3.84 -18.57 18.88
C LEU A 5 -5.37 -18.31 18.87
N ALA A 6 -6.00 -18.16 20.02
CA ALA A 6 -7.42 -17.81 20.13
C ALA A 6 -7.69 -16.42 19.53
N LEU A 7 -6.82 -15.44 19.80
CA LEU A 7 -6.98 -14.09 19.27
C LEU A 7 -6.99 -14.03 17.76
N PHE A 8 -6.23 -14.92 17.07
CA PHE A 8 -6.30 -14.99 15.59
C PHE A 8 -7.66 -15.47 15.07
N TRP A 9 -8.42 -16.23 15.84
CA TRP A 9 -9.80 -16.58 15.48
C TRP A 9 -10.74 -15.39 15.68
N ASP A 10 -10.61 -14.68 16.79
CA ASP A 10 -11.46 -13.54 17.15
C ASP A 10 -11.24 -12.35 16.19
N ILE A 11 -10.01 -12.16 15.68
CA ILE A 11 -9.70 -11.20 14.61
C ILE A 11 -10.54 -11.47 13.35
N THR A 12 -10.99 -12.70 13.11
CA THR A 12 -11.82 -13.05 11.94
C THR A 12 -13.32 -13.01 12.22
N SER A 13 -13.74 -12.59 13.41
CA SER A 13 -15.14 -12.49 13.84
C SER A 13 -15.97 -11.62 12.90
N THR A 14 -17.25 -11.90 12.77
CA THR A 14 -18.22 -11.02 12.10
C THR A 14 -18.50 -9.75 12.89
N GLU A 15 -18.38 -9.82 14.23
CA GLU A 15 -18.58 -8.70 15.12
C GLU A 15 -17.38 -7.74 15.08
N ARG A 16 -17.65 -6.46 14.79
CA ARG A 16 -16.62 -5.43 14.65
C ARG A 16 -15.82 -5.24 15.94
N ASP A 17 -16.52 -5.12 17.05
CA ASP A 17 -15.89 -4.82 18.35
C ASP A 17 -15.03 -6.00 18.85
N ALA A 18 -15.48 -7.24 18.60
CA ALA A 18 -14.70 -8.43 18.85
C ALA A 18 -13.38 -8.42 18.05
N ARG A 19 -13.44 -8.09 16.75
CA ARG A 19 -12.23 -7.96 15.92
C ARG A 19 -11.26 -6.90 16.44
N LEU A 20 -11.77 -5.72 16.81
CA LEU A 20 -10.94 -4.62 17.29
C LEU A 20 -10.28 -4.96 18.63
N ASN A 21 -11.04 -5.50 19.57
CA ASN A 21 -10.52 -5.90 20.87
C ASN A 21 -9.45 -7.00 20.74
N ALA A 22 -9.72 -8.03 19.94
CA ALA A 22 -8.75 -9.10 19.68
C ALA A 22 -7.49 -8.59 18.98
N SER A 23 -7.61 -7.64 18.03
CA SER A 23 -6.48 -7.01 17.39
C SER A 23 -5.61 -6.24 18.39
N GLN A 24 -6.23 -5.46 19.27
CA GLN A 24 -5.54 -4.70 20.28
C GLN A 24 -4.82 -5.62 21.29
N GLU A 25 -5.50 -6.64 21.80
CA GLU A 25 -4.93 -7.59 22.75
C GLU A 25 -3.75 -8.37 22.13
N LEU A 26 -3.90 -8.82 20.86
CA LEU A 26 -2.83 -9.50 20.14
C LEU A 26 -1.60 -8.59 20.03
N VAL A 27 -1.77 -7.35 19.59
CA VAL A 27 -0.67 -6.40 19.39
C VAL A 27 0.03 -6.10 20.71
N GLN A 28 -0.72 -5.83 21.79
CA GLN A 28 -0.15 -5.60 23.12
C GLN A 28 0.67 -6.80 23.61
N THR A 29 0.16 -8.01 23.42
CA THR A 29 0.87 -9.24 23.82
C THR A 29 2.17 -9.39 23.05
N LEU A 30 2.15 -9.16 21.72
CA LEU A 30 3.33 -9.29 20.87
C LEU A 30 4.39 -8.22 21.17
N ILE A 31 3.98 -6.97 21.37
CA ILE A 31 4.91 -5.88 21.73
C ILE A 31 5.56 -6.17 23.09
N SER A 32 4.79 -6.65 24.05
CA SER A 32 5.32 -7.00 25.39
C SER A 32 6.31 -8.17 25.34
N SER A 33 6.26 -9.02 24.33
CA SER A 33 7.19 -10.14 24.12
C SER A 33 8.49 -9.72 23.43
N GLN A 34 8.55 -8.53 22.81
CA GLN A 34 9.77 -8.00 22.20
C GLN A 34 10.72 -7.47 23.28
N PRO A 35 12.02 -7.78 23.21
CA PRO A 35 13.01 -7.15 24.07
C PRO A 35 13.01 -5.63 23.80
N SER A 36 13.11 -4.85 24.89
CA SER A 36 13.22 -3.40 24.80
C SER A 36 14.44 -3.03 23.97
N SER A 37 14.23 -2.50 22.78
CA SER A 37 15.30 -2.19 21.84
C SER A 37 15.92 -0.82 22.16
N GLU A 38 16.39 -0.59 23.39
CA GLU A 38 17.23 0.58 23.69
C GLU A 38 18.61 0.50 23.01
N ASP A 39 19.07 -0.71 22.67
CA ASP A 39 20.38 -0.96 22.03
C ASP A 39 20.33 -1.22 20.51
N ALA A 40 19.16 -1.24 19.88
CA ALA A 40 19.04 -1.49 18.44
C ALA A 40 19.15 -0.20 17.58
N CYS A 41 19.70 0.87 18.13
CA CYS A 41 20.18 2.02 17.33
C CYS A 41 21.53 1.67 16.68
N MET A 42 21.55 0.65 15.86
CA MET A 42 22.65 0.45 14.92
C MET A 42 22.29 1.21 13.62
N ASP A 43 23.03 2.28 13.42
CA ASP A 43 23.01 3.19 12.27
C ASP A 43 23.40 2.55 10.93
N ASP A 44 23.42 1.24 10.79
CA ASP A 44 24.15 0.56 9.73
C ASP A 44 23.32 -0.36 8.83
N VAL A 45 22.15 0.03 8.34
CA VAL A 45 21.51 -0.75 7.26
C VAL A 45 21.01 0.12 6.09
N VAL A 46 21.61 1.30 5.87
CA VAL A 46 21.35 2.06 4.62
C VAL A 46 22.24 1.55 3.45
N ALA A 47 23.15 0.64 3.70
CA ALA A 47 24.26 0.35 2.78
C ALA A 47 24.16 -0.98 2.03
N ASN A 48 22.99 -1.57 1.75
CA ASN A 48 23.01 -2.76 0.89
C ASN A 48 21.77 -2.97 0.02
N THR A 49 21.34 -1.95 -0.69
CA THR A 49 20.41 -2.12 -1.82
C THR A 49 21.07 -1.78 -3.16
N ALA A 50 22.40 -1.99 -3.27
CA ALA A 50 23.12 -1.76 -4.52
C ALA A 50 22.88 -2.86 -5.59
N HIS A 51 22.05 -3.87 -5.31
CA HIS A 51 21.58 -4.85 -6.28
C HIS A 51 20.09 -4.78 -6.53
N ALA A 52 19.46 -3.61 -6.31
CA ALA A 52 18.11 -3.40 -6.79
C ALA A 52 18.14 -3.47 -8.33
N SER A 53 17.65 -4.59 -8.89
CA SER A 53 17.10 -4.62 -10.23
C SER A 53 16.27 -3.35 -10.42
N SER A 54 16.29 -2.76 -11.60
CA SER A 54 15.68 -1.47 -11.91
C SER A 54 14.36 -1.26 -11.16
N ALA A 55 14.14 -0.08 -10.61
CA ALA A 55 12.93 0.29 -9.85
C ALA A 55 11.62 0.15 -10.65
N GLU A 56 11.70 -0.36 -11.87
CA GLU A 56 10.62 -0.63 -12.82
C GLU A 56 10.03 -2.05 -12.67
N ASP A 57 10.72 -2.96 -11.95
CA ASP A 57 10.20 -4.31 -11.75
C ASP A 57 9.36 -4.40 -10.46
N VAL A 58 8.08 -4.75 -10.64
CA VAL A 58 7.15 -5.05 -9.55
C VAL A 58 7.51 -6.37 -8.87
N ASN A 59 8.22 -7.25 -9.58
CA ASN A 59 8.57 -8.57 -9.11
C ASN A 59 9.72 -8.51 -8.10
N MET A 60 9.66 -9.39 -7.12
CA MET A 60 10.74 -9.60 -6.16
C MET A 60 11.36 -10.97 -6.41
N SER A 61 12.69 -11.04 -6.38
CA SER A 61 13.40 -12.30 -6.52
C SER A 61 13.18 -13.22 -5.31
N GLU A 62 13.37 -14.51 -5.48
CA GLU A 62 13.29 -15.46 -4.36
C GLU A 62 14.35 -15.15 -3.31
N GLU A 63 15.54 -14.73 -3.72
CA GLU A 63 16.63 -14.31 -2.83
C GLU A 63 16.26 -13.07 -1.99
N GLU A 64 15.62 -12.06 -2.59
CA GLU A 64 15.11 -10.87 -1.84
C GLU A 64 14.08 -11.28 -0.79
N VAL A 65 13.20 -12.22 -1.13
CA VAL A 65 12.16 -12.72 -0.22
C VAL A 65 12.79 -13.51 0.94
N GLU A 66 13.70 -14.42 0.66
CA GLU A 66 14.41 -15.22 1.68
C GLU A 66 15.22 -14.33 2.62
N ALA A 67 15.97 -13.37 2.08
CA ALA A 67 16.72 -12.41 2.89
C ALA A 67 15.80 -11.55 3.79
N SER A 68 14.60 -11.19 3.32
CA SER A 68 13.63 -10.45 4.11
C SER A 68 13.03 -11.31 5.22
N GLU A 69 12.74 -12.59 4.97
CA GLU A 69 12.28 -13.52 5.99
C GLU A 69 13.33 -13.75 7.07
N GLN A 70 14.58 -13.92 6.68
CA GLN A 70 15.69 -14.08 7.62
C GLN A 70 15.85 -12.85 8.52
N ARG A 71 15.83 -11.62 7.95
CA ARG A 71 15.89 -10.39 8.76
C ARG A 71 14.75 -10.28 9.76
N ILE A 72 13.52 -10.66 9.36
CA ILE A 72 12.37 -10.66 10.28
C ILE A 72 12.62 -11.64 11.44
N ASP A 73 13.19 -12.82 11.18
CA ASP A 73 13.47 -13.81 12.22
C ASP A 73 14.63 -13.41 13.13
N GLU A 74 15.66 -12.78 12.59
CA GLU A 74 16.83 -12.34 13.37
C GLU A 74 16.53 -11.15 14.29
N LEU A 75 15.65 -10.25 13.85
CA LEU A 75 15.37 -8.99 14.55
C LEU A 75 14.15 -9.04 15.47
N ASN A 76 13.40 -10.13 15.47
CA ASN A 76 12.18 -10.24 16.25
C ASN A 76 12.12 -11.57 17.01
N THR A 77 11.28 -11.62 18.04
CA THR A 77 10.95 -12.89 18.70
C THR A 77 10.21 -13.84 17.76
N SER A 78 10.28 -15.12 18.04
CA SER A 78 9.60 -16.15 17.22
C SER A 78 8.10 -15.94 17.14
N GLU A 79 7.48 -15.45 18.21
CA GLU A 79 6.06 -15.13 18.27
C GLU A 79 5.70 -13.96 17.35
N VAL A 80 6.50 -12.89 17.33
CA VAL A 80 6.28 -11.72 16.47
C VAL A 80 6.52 -12.08 15.01
N SER A 81 7.59 -12.80 14.69
CA SER A 81 7.87 -13.29 13.34
C SER A 81 6.75 -14.18 12.79
N TYR A 82 6.26 -15.10 13.62
CA TYR A 82 5.12 -15.94 13.28
C TYR A 82 3.85 -15.10 13.04
N ALA A 83 3.57 -14.14 13.94
CA ALA A 83 2.39 -13.28 13.84
C ALA A 83 2.41 -12.46 12.54
N ILE A 84 3.54 -11.82 12.20
CA ILE A 84 3.69 -11.05 10.96
C ILE A 84 3.34 -11.92 9.75
N ARG A 85 3.95 -13.12 9.63
CA ARG A 85 3.67 -14.02 8.51
C ARG A 85 2.21 -14.45 8.45
N ARG A 86 1.62 -14.76 9.61
CA ARG A 86 0.21 -15.16 9.69
C ARG A 86 -0.74 -14.05 9.29
N LEU A 87 -0.48 -12.81 9.76
CA LEU A 87 -1.28 -11.64 9.44
C LEU A 87 -1.19 -11.30 7.95
N VAL A 88 0.02 -11.31 7.37
CA VAL A 88 0.22 -11.07 5.92
C VAL A 88 -0.51 -12.14 5.09
N ARG A 89 -0.36 -13.42 5.43
CA ARG A 89 -1.09 -14.51 4.74
C ARG A 89 -2.60 -14.37 4.87
N GLY A 90 -3.08 -13.90 6.02
CA GLY A 90 -4.50 -13.67 6.29
C GLY A 90 -5.16 -12.62 5.40
N LEU A 91 -4.38 -11.70 4.79
CA LEU A 91 -4.89 -10.72 3.84
C LEU A 91 -5.47 -11.35 2.57
N ALA A 92 -5.06 -12.58 2.22
CA ALA A 92 -5.62 -13.35 1.11
C ALA A 92 -6.87 -14.17 1.51
N SER A 93 -7.44 -13.96 2.69
CA SER A 93 -8.65 -14.66 3.11
C SER A 93 -9.83 -14.42 2.16
N PRO A 94 -10.61 -15.43 1.79
CA PRO A 94 -11.82 -15.24 0.99
C PRO A 94 -12.93 -14.49 1.75
N ARG A 95 -12.84 -14.44 3.10
CA ARG A 95 -13.82 -13.74 3.94
C ARG A 95 -13.41 -12.30 4.17
N GLU A 96 -14.27 -11.35 3.82
CA GLU A 96 -14.03 -9.91 3.94
C GLU A 96 -13.70 -9.50 5.38
N ASN A 97 -14.51 -9.93 6.35
CA ASN A 97 -14.29 -9.59 7.76
C ASN A 97 -12.91 -10.06 8.26
N ALA A 98 -12.47 -11.24 7.80
CA ALA A 98 -11.14 -11.74 8.14
C ALA A 98 -10.03 -10.88 7.52
N ARG A 99 -10.15 -10.51 6.22
CA ARG A 99 -9.18 -9.59 5.58
C ARG A 99 -9.06 -8.26 6.33
N ILE A 100 -10.21 -7.67 6.68
CA ILE A 100 -10.24 -6.40 7.44
C ILE A 100 -9.56 -6.60 8.81
N GLY A 101 -9.91 -7.65 9.53
CA GLY A 101 -9.32 -7.93 10.84
C GLY A 101 -7.80 -8.12 10.78
N PHE A 102 -7.32 -8.93 9.84
CA PHE A 102 -5.88 -9.11 9.61
C PHE A 102 -5.18 -7.82 9.20
N ALA A 103 -5.80 -6.99 8.36
CA ALA A 103 -5.22 -5.70 7.95
C ALA A 103 -5.13 -4.72 9.11
N VAL A 104 -6.16 -4.64 9.97
CA VAL A 104 -6.16 -3.80 11.17
C VAL A 104 -5.07 -4.24 12.14
N ALA A 105 -5.03 -5.52 12.50
CA ALA A 105 -4.03 -6.05 13.42
C ALA A 105 -2.60 -5.87 12.87
N LEU A 106 -2.38 -6.12 11.58
CA LEU A 106 -1.07 -5.92 10.95
C LEU A 106 -0.68 -4.44 10.94
N SER A 107 -1.60 -3.53 10.61
CA SER A 107 -1.34 -2.09 10.59
C SER A 107 -0.92 -1.58 11.97
N GLU A 108 -1.62 -2.01 13.00
CA GLU A 108 -1.33 -1.64 14.39
C GLU A 108 0.02 -2.23 14.83
N LEU A 109 0.25 -3.51 14.61
CA LEU A 109 1.51 -4.17 14.95
C LEU A 109 2.71 -3.46 14.29
N LEU A 110 2.65 -3.21 12.98
CA LEU A 110 3.72 -2.56 12.24
C LEU A 110 3.97 -1.10 12.67
N SER A 111 2.97 -0.41 13.22
CA SER A 111 3.15 0.95 13.74
C SER A 111 4.03 1.01 15.00
N HIS A 112 4.16 -0.11 15.70
CA HIS A 112 4.94 -0.24 16.94
C HIS A 112 6.28 -0.95 16.75
N LEU A 113 6.50 -1.64 15.61
CA LEU A 113 7.74 -2.38 15.34
C LEU A 113 8.76 -1.53 14.59
N SER A 114 9.84 -1.14 15.29
CA SER A 114 11.00 -0.47 14.67
C SER A 114 11.97 -1.43 13.98
N THR A 115 11.86 -2.73 14.25
CA THR A 115 12.75 -3.79 13.76
C THR A 115 12.46 -4.24 12.33
N VAL A 116 11.25 -3.97 11.83
CA VAL A 116 10.78 -4.41 10.51
C VAL A 116 10.82 -3.25 9.53
N SER A 117 11.18 -3.52 8.27
CA SER A 117 11.16 -2.53 7.19
C SER A 117 9.94 -2.71 6.28
N ALA A 118 9.56 -1.64 5.57
CA ALA A 118 8.51 -1.71 4.55
C ALA A 118 8.86 -2.68 3.41
N HIS A 119 10.15 -2.79 3.09
CA HIS A 119 10.66 -3.75 2.09
C HIS A 119 10.40 -5.20 2.53
N ASP A 120 10.67 -5.55 3.78
CA ASP A 120 10.48 -6.91 4.29
C ASP A 120 9.00 -7.33 4.25
N ILE A 121 8.09 -6.42 4.61
CA ILE A 121 6.65 -6.69 4.53
C ILE A 121 6.18 -6.79 3.08
N LEU A 122 6.70 -5.95 2.19
CA LEU A 122 6.40 -6.03 0.76
C LEU A 122 6.87 -7.37 0.16
N ALA A 123 8.04 -7.87 0.58
CA ALA A 123 8.55 -9.17 0.16
C ALA A 123 7.67 -10.33 0.64
N LEU A 124 7.23 -10.31 1.90
CA LEU A 124 6.27 -11.30 2.41
C LEU A 124 4.94 -11.23 1.67
N LEU A 125 4.43 -10.02 1.45
CA LEU A 125 3.19 -9.80 0.70
C LEU A 125 3.31 -10.36 -0.72
N TRP A 126 4.44 -10.10 -1.39
CA TRP A 126 4.74 -10.67 -2.69
C TRP A 126 4.72 -12.19 -2.65
N LYS A 127 5.47 -12.82 -1.74
CA LYS A 127 5.52 -14.28 -1.57
C LYS A 127 4.13 -14.92 -1.47
N HIS A 128 3.24 -14.29 -0.69
CA HIS A 128 1.90 -14.82 -0.40
C HIS A 128 0.81 -14.38 -1.37
N SER A 129 1.12 -13.54 -2.36
CA SER A 129 0.15 -13.03 -3.33
C SER A 129 0.53 -13.28 -4.79
N VAL A 130 1.62 -14.01 -5.05
CA VAL A 130 1.98 -14.42 -6.42
C VAL A 130 0.97 -15.44 -6.93
N VAL A 131 0.45 -15.18 -8.13
CA VAL A 131 -0.41 -16.13 -8.84
C VAL A 131 0.47 -17.25 -9.40
N ARG A 132 0.39 -18.44 -8.80
CA ARG A 132 1.15 -19.63 -9.23
C ARG A 132 0.18 -20.79 -9.51
N GLY A 133 0.45 -21.52 -10.57
CA GLY A 133 -0.36 -22.68 -10.93
C GLY A 133 -1.76 -22.34 -11.49
N ASN A 134 -2.66 -23.31 -11.44
CA ASN A 134 -4.02 -23.18 -11.96
C ASN A 134 -4.99 -22.76 -10.84
N LEU A 135 -5.08 -21.45 -10.58
CA LEU A 135 -5.98 -20.86 -9.58
C LEU A 135 -7.34 -20.54 -10.18
N SER A 136 -8.39 -20.68 -9.41
CA SER A 136 -9.72 -20.17 -9.75
C SER A 136 -9.74 -18.65 -9.80
N GLY A 137 -10.68 -18.08 -10.55
CA GLY A 137 -10.83 -16.63 -10.60
C GLY A 137 -11.11 -15.99 -9.23
N GLN A 138 -11.73 -16.75 -8.32
CA GLN A 138 -11.95 -16.32 -6.93
C GLN A 138 -10.62 -16.22 -6.17
N GLU A 139 -9.77 -17.25 -6.25
CA GLU A 139 -8.46 -17.25 -5.58
C GLU A 139 -7.57 -16.14 -6.12
N VAL A 140 -7.53 -15.92 -7.43
CA VAL A 140 -6.79 -14.81 -8.04
C VAL A 140 -7.30 -13.45 -7.52
N ARG A 141 -8.62 -13.27 -7.43
CA ARG A 141 -9.23 -12.08 -6.83
C ARG A 141 -8.78 -11.86 -5.39
N ASP A 142 -8.76 -12.92 -4.58
CA ASP A 142 -8.37 -12.82 -3.16
C ASP A 142 -6.88 -12.46 -3.01
N LEU A 143 -6.01 -12.89 -3.93
CA LEU A 143 -4.61 -12.46 -3.99
C LEU A 143 -4.48 -10.97 -4.36
N HIS A 144 -5.30 -10.44 -5.26
CA HIS A 144 -5.33 -9.00 -5.56
C HIS A 144 -5.82 -8.18 -4.36
N PHE A 145 -6.80 -8.67 -3.63
CA PHE A 145 -7.19 -8.04 -2.36
C PHE A 145 -6.05 -8.07 -1.34
N ALA A 146 -5.31 -9.17 -1.24
CA ALA A 146 -4.14 -9.21 -0.35
C ALA A 146 -3.13 -8.12 -0.67
N ARG A 147 -2.83 -7.88 -1.94
CA ARG A 147 -1.95 -6.79 -2.38
C ARG A 147 -2.51 -5.43 -2.02
N LEU A 148 -3.79 -5.18 -2.31
CA LEU A 148 -4.46 -3.91 -2.01
C LEU A 148 -4.44 -3.61 -0.50
N PHE A 149 -4.89 -4.55 0.33
CA PHE A 149 -4.91 -4.40 1.78
C PHE A 149 -3.50 -4.32 2.37
N GLY A 150 -2.54 -5.11 1.86
CA GLY A 150 -1.15 -5.10 2.32
C GLY A 150 -0.47 -3.77 2.06
N VAL A 151 -0.62 -3.20 0.88
CA VAL A 151 -0.08 -1.87 0.57
C VAL A 151 -0.76 -0.79 1.40
N TYR A 152 -2.07 -0.86 1.58
CA TYR A 152 -2.79 0.07 2.45
C TYR A 152 -2.29 -0.01 3.90
N THR A 153 -2.01 -1.22 4.39
CA THR A 153 -1.43 -1.45 5.71
C THR A 153 -0.06 -0.78 5.87
N LEU A 154 0.82 -0.88 4.86
CA LEU A 154 2.13 -0.20 4.85
C LEU A 154 1.98 1.34 4.91
N ALA A 155 0.98 1.89 4.23
CA ALA A 155 0.69 3.32 4.28
C ALA A 155 0.15 3.75 5.66
N ARG A 156 -0.79 2.98 6.21
CA ARG A 156 -1.46 3.28 7.50
C ARG A 156 -0.54 3.16 8.69
N SER A 157 0.30 2.14 8.75
CA SER A 157 1.29 1.94 9.81
C SER A 157 2.44 2.97 9.78
N ARG A 158 2.51 3.81 8.75
CA ARG A 158 3.62 4.75 8.50
C ARG A 158 4.96 4.09 8.21
N LEU A 159 5.02 2.77 8.17
CA LEU A 159 6.26 2.02 7.94
C LEU A 159 6.92 2.40 6.61
N LEU A 160 6.10 2.64 5.56
CA LEU A 160 6.58 3.06 4.24
C LEU A 160 7.33 4.40 4.26
N TYR A 161 7.07 5.27 5.24
CA TYR A 161 7.66 6.61 5.36
C TYR A 161 8.74 6.68 6.45
N SER A 162 9.09 5.54 7.05
CA SER A 162 10.13 5.45 8.07
C SER A 162 11.52 5.75 7.47
N ARG A 163 12.50 6.06 8.32
CA ARG A 163 13.89 6.28 7.91
C ARG A 163 14.52 5.07 7.23
N ARG A 164 14.02 3.87 7.50
CA ARG A 164 14.47 2.59 6.90
C ARG A 164 13.83 2.29 5.55
N SER A 165 12.89 3.13 5.09
CA SER A 165 12.26 2.97 3.78
C SER A 165 13.03 3.76 2.72
N SER A 166 13.02 3.27 1.49
CA SER A 166 13.70 3.87 0.34
C SER A 166 12.71 4.30 -0.74
N LEU A 167 13.19 5.18 -1.63
CA LEU A 167 12.46 5.54 -2.85
C LEU A 167 12.11 4.30 -3.70
N VAL A 168 13.02 3.31 -3.77
CA VAL A 168 12.80 2.06 -4.52
C VAL A 168 11.62 1.28 -3.93
N THR A 169 11.56 1.14 -2.59
CA THR A 169 10.45 0.48 -1.91
C THR A 169 9.14 1.20 -2.15
N PHE A 170 9.14 2.55 -2.11
CA PHE A 170 7.97 3.36 -2.42
C PHE A 170 7.49 3.13 -3.86
N LYS A 171 8.39 3.20 -4.84
CA LYS A 171 8.08 2.98 -6.26
C LYS A 171 7.48 1.59 -6.50
N ARG A 172 8.11 0.54 -5.97
CA ARG A 172 7.59 -0.83 -6.05
C ARG A 172 6.18 -0.95 -5.42
N THR A 173 5.99 -0.38 -4.23
CA THR A 173 4.69 -0.36 -3.55
C THR A 173 3.61 0.31 -4.39
N PHE A 174 3.94 1.43 -5.01
CA PHE A 174 3.05 2.17 -5.91
C PHE A 174 2.70 1.35 -7.16
N LEU A 175 3.70 0.74 -7.80
CA LEU A 175 3.51 -0.10 -8.99
C LEU A 175 2.69 -1.35 -8.72
N VAL A 176 2.79 -1.95 -7.52
CA VAL A 176 1.91 -3.06 -7.11
C VAL A 176 0.44 -2.66 -7.21
N ILE A 177 0.06 -1.45 -6.78
CA ILE A 177 -1.33 -0.97 -6.86
C ILE A 177 -1.74 -0.68 -8.29
N ILE A 178 -0.86 -0.13 -9.12
CA ILE A 178 -1.12 0.05 -10.55
C ILE A 178 -1.41 -1.30 -11.22
N ALA A 179 -0.61 -2.32 -10.93
CA ALA A 179 -0.83 -3.67 -11.46
C ALA A 179 -2.17 -4.28 -11.00
N VAL A 180 -2.57 -4.05 -9.73
CA VAL A 180 -3.87 -4.48 -9.22
C VAL A 180 -5.02 -3.73 -9.92
N ALA A 181 -4.90 -2.42 -10.11
CA ALA A 181 -5.90 -1.61 -10.80
C ALA A 181 -6.14 -2.08 -12.24
N SER A 182 -5.08 -2.54 -12.92
CA SER A 182 -5.14 -3.02 -14.30
C SER A 182 -5.80 -4.40 -14.44
N TYR A 183 -5.97 -5.14 -13.33
CA TYR A 183 -6.54 -6.50 -13.37
C TYR A 183 -8.04 -6.49 -13.68
N LYS A 184 -8.82 -5.64 -13.00
CA LYS A 184 -10.27 -5.52 -13.19
C LYS A 184 -10.73 -4.09 -12.90
N SER A 185 -11.65 -3.57 -13.73
CA SER A 185 -12.17 -2.21 -13.61
C SER A 185 -12.82 -1.88 -12.26
N TRP A 186 -13.49 -2.83 -11.63
CA TRP A 186 -14.11 -2.63 -10.32
C TRP A 186 -13.11 -2.46 -9.16
N LEU A 187 -11.81 -2.77 -9.35
CA LEU A 187 -10.75 -2.49 -8.39
C LEU A 187 -10.17 -1.06 -8.54
N SER A 188 -10.40 -0.41 -9.68
CA SER A 188 -9.76 0.86 -10.02
C SER A 188 -10.03 1.94 -8.98
N GLU A 189 -11.28 2.08 -8.52
CA GLU A 189 -11.65 3.07 -7.50
C GLU A 189 -10.89 2.86 -6.18
N SER A 190 -10.89 1.63 -5.67
CA SER A 190 -10.17 1.30 -4.43
C SER A 190 -8.66 1.47 -4.58
N CYS A 191 -8.11 1.11 -5.72
CA CYS A 191 -6.68 1.30 -6.02
C CYS A 191 -6.34 2.79 -6.12
N GLY A 192 -7.16 3.59 -6.81
CA GLY A 192 -7.00 5.04 -6.92
C GLY A 192 -6.99 5.71 -5.55
N TRP A 193 -7.91 5.30 -4.67
CA TRP A 193 -7.93 5.78 -3.29
C TRP A 193 -6.64 5.42 -2.53
N VAL A 194 -6.14 4.20 -2.64
CA VAL A 194 -4.88 3.79 -2.01
C VAL A 194 -3.70 4.57 -2.57
N LEU A 195 -3.63 4.81 -3.89
CA LEU A 195 -2.58 5.65 -4.49
C LEU A 195 -2.58 7.07 -3.93
N VAL A 196 -3.76 7.66 -3.75
CA VAL A 196 -3.91 8.97 -3.08
C VAL A 196 -3.40 8.92 -1.64
N GLU A 197 -3.74 7.87 -0.89
CA GLU A 197 -3.25 7.69 0.49
C GLU A 197 -1.73 7.49 0.57
N LEU A 198 -1.10 6.92 -0.47
CA LEU A 198 0.35 6.78 -0.54
C LEU A 198 1.09 8.12 -0.70
N ILE A 199 0.52 9.10 -1.40
CA ILE A 199 1.20 10.39 -1.63
C ILE A 199 0.88 11.45 -0.58
N ARG A 200 -0.26 11.36 0.13
CA ARG A 200 -0.65 12.36 1.15
C ARG A 200 0.39 12.60 2.24
N PRO A 201 1.07 11.57 2.80
CA PRO A 201 2.09 11.77 3.81
C PRO A 201 3.36 12.46 3.32
N LEU A 202 3.56 12.54 2.01
CA LEU A 202 4.72 13.21 1.40
C LEU A 202 4.61 14.73 1.34
N ARG A 203 3.55 15.31 1.92
CA ARG A 203 3.35 16.77 1.98
C ARG A 203 4.48 17.48 2.72
N PRO A 204 4.93 18.68 2.27
CA PRO A 204 5.99 19.44 2.93
C PRO A 204 5.71 19.80 4.38
N THR A 205 4.43 19.91 4.76
CA THR A 205 3.99 20.25 6.12
C THR A 205 4.13 19.08 7.11
N ASN A 206 4.43 17.88 6.63
CA ASN A 206 4.56 16.70 7.48
C ASN A 206 5.98 16.64 8.09
N SER A 207 6.09 16.70 9.41
CA SER A 207 7.36 16.62 10.14
C SER A 207 8.10 15.27 9.99
N THR A 208 7.37 14.21 9.65
CA THR A 208 7.91 12.86 9.44
C THR A 208 8.13 12.53 7.95
N ARG A 209 8.21 13.55 7.12
CA ARG A 209 8.41 13.41 5.68
C ARG A 209 9.77 12.78 5.37
N PRO A 210 9.83 11.71 4.56
CA PRO A 210 11.10 11.09 4.20
C PRO A 210 11.93 12.00 3.26
N PRO A 211 13.28 11.88 3.27
CA PRO A 211 14.16 12.72 2.45
C PRO A 211 13.95 12.54 0.94
N TRP A 212 13.51 11.37 0.50
CA TRP A 212 13.24 11.03 -0.90
C TRP A 212 11.84 11.46 -1.40
N ALA A 213 11.07 12.19 -0.58
CA ALA A 213 9.67 12.50 -0.90
C ALA A 213 9.49 13.35 -2.17
N ASP A 214 10.39 14.31 -2.45
CA ASP A 214 10.30 15.12 -3.65
C ASP A 214 10.59 14.31 -4.92
N ASP A 215 11.56 13.39 -4.84
CA ASP A 215 11.87 12.47 -5.93
C ASP A 215 10.70 11.52 -6.21
N ALA A 216 10.04 11.03 -5.14
CA ALA A 216 8.84 10.21 -5.26
C ALA A 216 7.69 10.95 -5.95
N LEU A 217 7.41 12.17 -5.53
CA LEU A 217 6.34 12.99 -6.11
C LEU A 217 6.64 13.35 -7.58
N SER A 218 7.90 13.68 -7.90
CA SER A 218 8.33 13.92 -9.27
C SER A 218 8.15 12.68 -10.14
N TRP A 219 8.54 11.51 -9.64
CA TRP A 219 8.37 10.25 -10.34
C TRP A 219 6.89 9.91 -10.56
N VAL A 220 6.02 10.11 -9.56
CA VAL A 220 4.56 9.90 -9.72
C VAL A 220 4.00 10.83 -10.79
N PHE A 221 4.47 12.08 -10.84
CA PHE A 221 4.07 13.02 -11.87
C PHE A 221 4.47 12.55 -13.27
N ASP A 222 5.70 12.05 -13.44
CA ASP A 222 6.20 11.51 -14.71
C ASP A 222 5.38 10.27 -15.15
N GLN A 223 4.97 9.41 -14.19
CA GLN A 223 4.05 8.30 -14.47
C GLN A 223 2.70 8.79 -15.00
N LEU A 224 2.12 9.83 -14.39
CA LEU A 224 0.86 10.41 -14.86
C LEU A 224 0.99 11.05 -16.25
N GLN A 225 2.13 11.67 -16.57
CA GLN A 225 2.38 12.23 -17.91
C GLN A 225 2.45 11.18 -19.00
N SER A 226 2.88 9.96 -18.66
CA SER A 226 3.02 8.85 -19.63
C SER A 226 1.70 8.14 -19.91
N LEU A 227 0.61 8.45 -19.20
CA LEU A 227 -0.67 7.78 -19.38
C LEU A 227 -1.33 8.18 -20.71
N PRO A 228 -1.87 7.22 -21.47
CA PRO A 228 -2.55 7.49 -22.74
C PRO A 228 -3.92 8.15 -22.54
N SER A 229 -4.55 7.94 -21.39
CA SER A 229 -5.85 8.49 -21.01
C SER A 229 -5.97 8.67 -19.51
N PHE A 230 -6.86 9.55 -19.08
CA PHE A 230 -7.15 9.82 -17.68
C PHE A 230 -8.49 9.18 -17.28
N SER A 231 -8.48 8.49 -16.16
CA SER A 231 -9.66 8.06 -15.42
C SER A 231 -9.92 9.03 -14.24
N PRO A 232 -11.08 8.97 -13.59
CA PRO A 232 -11.35 9.76 -12.39
C PRO A 232 -10.35 9.52 -11.27
N GLU A 233 -9.87 8.28 -11.12
CA GLU A 233 -8.88 7.92 -10.11
C GLU A 233 -7.54 8.58 -10.40
N THR A 234 -7.11 8.60 -11.66
CA THR A 234 -5.88 9.29 -12.07
C THR A 234 -6.01 10.79 -11.97
N LEU A 235 -7.21 11.35 -12.21
CA LEU A 235 -7.51 12.75 -11.95
C LEU A 235 -7.43 13.09 -10.47
N ALA A 236 -8.01 12.26 -9.59
CA ALA A 236 -7.94 12.45 -8.14
C ALA A 236 -6.49 12.39 -7.64
N LEU A 237 -5.69 11.46 -8.18
CA LEU A 237 -4.27 11.36 -7.88
C LEU A 237 -3.51 12.62 -8.32
N LEU A 238 -3.75 13.11 -9.55
CA LEU A 238 -3.15 14.35 -10.06
C LEU A 238 -3.50 15.56 -9.20
N LEU A 239 -4.77 15.75 -8.83
CA LEU A 239 -5.20 16.86 -7.99
C LEU A 239 -4.55 16.79 -6.59
N THR A 240 -4.44 15.59 -6.03
CA THR A 240 -3.77 15.39 -4.74
C THR A 240 -2.26 15.68 -4.85
N LEU A 241 -1.62 15.25 -5.94
CA LEU A 241 -0.22 15.52 -6.21
C LEU A 241 0.07 17.04 -6.31
N MET A 242 -0.78 17.77 -7.03
CA MET A 242 -0.66 19.23 -7.15
C MET A 242 -0.84 19.95 -5.80
N GLN A 243 -1.73 19.45 -4.94
CA GLN A 243 -1.89 19.96 -3.56
C GLN A 243 -0.67 19.63 -2.68
N THR A 244 -0.02 18.50 -2.94
CA THR A 244 1.13 18.03 -2.17
C THR A 244 2.42 18.74 -2.61
N MET A 245 2.52 19.11 -3.88
CA MET A 245 3.69 19.77 -4.50
C MET A 245 3.26 21.01 -5.31
N PRO A 246 2.95 22.14 -4.65
CA PRO A 246 2.48 23.34 -5.33
C PRO A 246 3.42 23.88 -6.41
N SER A 247 4.73 23.62 -6.31
CA SER A 247 5.73 23.97 -7.33
C SER A 247 5.46 23.33 -8.69
N LEU A 248 4.81 22.16 -8.74
CA LEU A 248 4.41 21.53 -10.01
C LEU A 248 3.29 22.31 -10.71
N SER A 249 2.38 22.93 -9.94
CA SER A 249 1.27 23.72 -10.48
C SER A 249 1.74 25.03 -11.12
N MET A 250 2.92 25.53 -10.72
CA MET A 250 3.52 26.77 -11.21
C MET A 250 4.39 26.58 -12.44
N ALA A 251 4.80 25.34 -12.73
CA ALA A 251 5.64 25.04 -13.88
C ALA A 251 4.79 24.91 -15.15
N SER A 252 4.55 26.04 -15.83
CA SER A 252 3.79 26.13 -17.09
C SER A 252 4.29 25.22 -18.21
N HIS A 253 5.43 24.57 -18.06
CA HIS A 253 6.06 23.69 -19.05
C HIS A 253 5.69 22.20 -18.93
N ARG A 254 4.99 21.84 -17.85
CA ARG A 254 4.60 20.45 -17.60
C ARG A 254 3.09 20.27 -17.76
N MET A 255 2.63 20.44 -19.00
CA MET A 255 1.23 20.11 -19.33
C MET A 255 1.05 18.60 -19.38
N ILE A 256 -0.03 18.13 -18.78
CA ILE A 256 -0.43 16.71 -18.82
C ILE A 256 -1.60 16.59 -19.80
N PRO A 257 -1.48 15.83 -20.87
CA PRO A 257 -2.64 15.50 -21.69
C PRO A 257 -3.73 14.80 -20.82
N PRO A 258 -5.02 15.08 -21.03
CA PRO A 258 -5.64 15.87 -22.10
C PRO A 258 -5.85 17.36 -21.79
N PHE A 259 -5.23 17.88 -20.71
CA PHE A 259 -5.46 19.27 -20.26
C PHE A 259 -4.74 20.29 -21.14
N LYS A 260 -5.42 21.42 -21.41
CA LYS A 260 -4.89 22.55 -22.15
C LYS A 260 -4.14 23.58 -21.28
N GLN A 261 -4.36 23.51 -19.97
CA GLN A 261 -3.71 24.36 -18.98
C GLN A 261 -3.19 23.50 -17.84
N ALA A 262 -2.11 23.96 -17.20
CA ALA A 262 -1.46 23.23 -16.11
C ALA A 262 -2.38 22.96 -14.91
N ASN A 263 -3.32 23.87 -14.61
CA ASN A 263 -4.35 23.61 -13.62
C ASN A 263 -5.50 22.78 -14.27
N PRO A 264 -5.70 21.52 -13.90
CA PRO A 264 -6.76 20.68 -14.46
C PRO A 264 -8.17 21.28 -14.26
N LEU A 265 -8.39 22.07 -13.20
CA LEU A 265 -9.67 22.69 -12.88
C LEU A 265 -9.87 24.04 -13.57
N ALA A 266 -8.96 24.48 -14.45
CA ALA A 266 -9.13 25.71 -15.21
C ALA A 266 -10.32 25.63 -16.18
N PRO A 267 -11.05 26.75 -16.44
CA PRO A 267 -12.19 26.75 -17.34
C PRO A 267 -11.91 26.18 -18.73
N ALA A 268 -10.71 26.38 -19.28
CA ALA A 268 -10.29 25.84 -20.58
C ALA A 268 -10.23 24.29 -20.61
N ASN A 269 -10.15 23.65 -19.44
CA ASN A 269 -10.08 22.21 -19.27
C ASN A 269 -11.43 21.54 -18.99
N LEU A 270 -12.51 22.31 -18.87
CA LEU A 270 -13.87 21.78 -18.61
C LEU A 270 -14.32 20.69 -19.59
N PRO A 271 -14.04 20.77 -20.92
CA PRO A 271 -14.40 19.68 -21.82
C PRO A 271 -13.67 18.37 -21.52
N ALA A 272 -12.37 18.44 -21.17
CA ALA A 272 -11.59 17.27 -20.79
C ALA A 272 -12.10 16.66 -19.47
N LEU A 273 -12.38 17.49 -18.46
CA LEU A 273 -12.95 17.04 -17.20
C LEU A 273 -14.31 16.38 -17.41
N ALA A 274 -15.19 16.96 -18.24
CA ALA A 274 -16.49 16.39 -18.54
C ALA A 274 -16.37 15.02 -19.25
N SER A 275 -15.36 14.82 -20.11
CA SER A 275 -15.11 13.53 -20.73
C SER A 275 -14.67 12.49 -19.71
N ILE A 276 -13.67 12.80 -18.88
CA ILE A 276 -13.16 11.92 -17.82
C ILE A 276 -14.30 11.49 -16.88
N LEU A 277 -15.14 12.44 -16.44
CA LEU A 277 -16.22 12.13 -15.51
C LEU A 277 -17.38 11.36 -16.14
N ARG A 278 -17.63 11.52 -17.44
CA ARG A 278 -18.65 10.71 -18.15
C ARG A 278 -18.21 9.26 -18.29
N GLU A 279 -16.94 9.03 -18.57
CA GLU A 279 -16.37 7.68 -18.65
C GLU A 279 -16.42 6.96 -17.30
N ALA A 280 -16.40 7.74 -16.20
CA ALA A 280 -16.54 7.24 -14.85
C ALA A 280 -17.96 6.91 -14.42
N THR A 281 -18.96 7.45 -15.12
CA THR A 281 -20.34 7.08 -14.80
C THR A 281 -20.56 5.68 -15.37
N PRO A 282 -20.35 4.61 -14.59
CA PRO A 282 -20.52 3.27 -15.12
C PRO A 282 -21.99 3.10 -15.39
N MET A 283 -22.30 2.37 -16.42
CA MET A 283 -23.64 1.82 -16.69
C MET A 283 -24.17 0.91 -15.55
N HIS A 284 -23.67 1.04 -14.34
CA HIS A 284 -24.09 0.27 -13.16
C HIS A 284 -25.21 0.90 -12.35
N TRP A 285 -25.65 2.11 -12.77
CA TRP A 285 -26.93 2.65 -12.33
C TRP A 285 -28.04 2.21 -13.29
N ASN A 286 -28.02 0.95 -13.69
CA ASN A 286 -29.21 0.36 -14.24
C ASN A 286 -30.23 0.27 -13.10
N SER A 287 -31.22 1.10 -13.20
CA SER A 287 -32.45 1.17 -12.42
C SER A 287 -33.34 -0.09 -12.62
N ASP A 288 -32.76 -1.26 -12.65
CA ASP A 288 -33.47 -2.54 -12.63
C ASP A 288 -33.46 -3.11 -11.22
N THR A 289 -33.92 -2.30 -10.27
CA THR A 289 -34.54 -2.82 -9.07
C THR A 289 -36.03 -2.89 -9.35
N PRO A 290 -36.63 -4.08 -9.59
CA PRO A 290 -38.07 -4.20 -9.62
C PRO A 290 -38.60 -3.82 -8.24
N ALA A 291 -39.67 -3.01 -8.25
CA ALA A 291 -40.45 -2.59 -7.10
C ALA A 291 -41.01 -3.77 -6.30
#